data_dda4e32a4ee30161935d272e14c8ecfa
#
_entry.id   dda4e32a4ee30161935d272e14c8ecfa
#
_cell.length_a   1.000
_cell.length_b   1.000
_cell.length_c   1.000
_cell.angle_alpha   90.00
_cell.angle_beta   90.00
_cell.angle_gamma   90.00
#
_symmetry.space_group_name_H-M   'P 1'
#
loop_
_entity.id
_entity.type
_entity.pdbx_description
1 polymer ?
#
loop_
_entity_poly.entity_id
_entity_poly.type
_entity_poly.pdbx_seq_one_letter_code
_entity_poly.pdbx_strand_id
1 'polypeptide(L)'
;MKKLFSLFLLGLGLISSCTMYQKDSGVPAYVYVEDFELTTNYPEEGTDSENIRDVWVFVDGNVQGVYPLPGTFPILHEGNITFKLSAGILVNGISATRAVYPFYAQYDTSLSLVRGRTDTIRPRVVYNDLITFGWIEDFESQGFSLRTTAVSDTPVSRTTSVAEVFEGVSALAMRVDGRAPFVRCETNQAFNFPGGGGRAIFLELNYKNNQIFDVGLQFIEPNGQSINQPIYTLAPSNGEWRKQYINFTPYVQGRAGISYRVIFEARHRLGDTGPGEIFIDNLKLIW
;
A
#
# COMPACT_ATOMS: atom_id res chain seq x y z
N MET A 1 -36.81 -54.08 42.14
CA MET A 1 -37.59 -53.29 41.20
C MET A 1 -37.44 -51.74 41.39
N LYS A 2 -37.50 -51.20 42.61
CA LYS A 2 -37.38 -49.72 42.80
C LYS A 2 -36.03 -49.11 42.39
N LYS A 3 -34.89 -49.84 42.52
CA LYS A 3 -33.55 -49.34 42.09
C LYS A 3 -33.36 -49.35 40.57
N LEU A 4 -33.98 -50.28 39.83
CA LEU A 4 -33.90 -50.34 38.36
C LEU A 4 -34.72 -49.18 37.71
N PHE A 5 -35.87 -48.85 38.33
CA PHE A 5 -36.73 -47.79 37.85
C PHE A 5 -36.09 -46.39 38.05
N SER A 6 -35.35 -46.21 39.18
CA SER A 6 -34.59 -44.98 39.45
C SER A 6 -33.43 -44.75 38.47
N LEU A 7 -32.74 -45.83 38.00
CA LEU A 7 -31.66 -45.76 37.03
C LEU A 7 -32.21 -45.43 35.62
N PHE A 8 -33.41 -45.92 35.29
CA PHE A 8 -34.05 -45.64 34.03
C PHE A 8 -34.54 -44.17 33.90
N LEU A 9 -35.04 -43.61 35.03
CA LEU A 9 -35.41 -42.19 35.07
C LEU A 9 -34.19 -41.26 34.94
N LEU A 10 -33.03 -41.63 35.49
CA LEU A 10 -31.80 -40.86 35.40
C LEU A 10 -31.20 -40.89 34.00
N GLY A 11 -31.37 -42.01 33.26
CA GLY A 11 -30.94 -42.15 31.84
C GLY A 11 -31.78 -41.31 30.85
N LEU A 12 -33.07 -41.12 31.13
CA LEU A 12 -33.95 -40.33 30.26
C LEU A 12 -33.66 -38.80 30.34
N GLY A 13 -33.13 -38.33 31.46
CA GLY A 13 -32.77 -36.90 31.67
C GLY A 13 -31.53 -36.47 30.86
N LEU A 14 -30.66 -37.40 30.42
CA LEU A 14 -29.43 -37.09 29.70
C LEU A 14 -29.62 -36.96 28.18
N ILE A 15 -30.77 -37.38 27.64
CA ILE A 15 -31.04 -37.32 26.20
C ILE A 15 -31.68 -35.98 25.79
N SER A 16 -32.17 -35.17 26.74
CA SER A 16 -32.85 -33.91 26.48
C SER A 16 -31.88 -32.71 26.34
N SER A 17 -30.58 -32.92 26.52
CA SER A 17 -29.61 -31.82 26.57
C SER A 17 -29.06 -31.36 25.21
N CYS A 18 -29.34 -32.07 24.12
CA CYS A 18 -28.74 -31.77 22.83
C CYS A 18 -29.57 -30.92 21.88
N THR A 19 -30.80 -30.52 22.23
CA THR A 19 -31.67 -29.78 21.31
C THR A 19 -31.90 -28.30 21.67
N MET A 20 -31.23 -27.79 22.70
CA MET A 20 -31.54 -26.45 23.21
C MET A 20 -30.62 -25.33 22.72
N TYR A 21 -29.75 -25.56 21.72
CA TYR A 21 -28.94 -24.50 21.15
C TYR A 21 -28.82 -24.59 19.62
N GLN A 22 -29.94 -24.73 18.93
CA GLN A 22 -30.03 -24.22 17.55
C GLN A 22 -30.40 -22.75 17.65
N LYS A 23 -29.41 -21.90 17.98
CA LYS A 23 -29.46 -20.51 17.57
C LYS A 23 -29.57 -20.58 16.05
N ASP A 24 -30.67 -20.07 15.52
CA ASP A 24 -30.97 -19.96 14.10
C ASP A 24 -29.69 -19.44 13.41
N SER A 25 -28.88 -20.32 12.83
CA SER A 25 -27.72 -19.97 12.06
C SER A 25 -28.26 -19.45 10.72
N GLY A 26 -28.81 -18.23 10.80
CA GLY A 26 -29.49 -17.60 9.68
C GLY A 26 -28.57 -17.57 8.46
N VAL A 27 -29.14 -17.77 7.30
CA VAL A 27 -28.48 -17.54 6.03
C VAL A 27 -27.93 -16.09 6.06
N PRO A 28 -26.61 -15.85 5.88
CA PRO A 28 -26.08 -14.49 5.91
C PRO A 28 -26.56 -13.69 4.70
N ALA A 29 -26.57 -12.39 4.80
CA ALA A 29 -26.45 -11.50 3.66
C ALA A 29 -25.01 -11.49 3.18
N TYR A 30 -24.78 -11.14 1.93
CA TYR A 30 -23.43 -11.05 1.37
C TYR A 30 -23.15 -9.63 0.87
N VAL A 31 -21.93 -9.19 1.03
CA VAL A 31 -21.44 -7.94 0.45
C VAL A 31 -20.28 -8.26 -0.47
N TYR A 32 -20.36 -7.79 -1.71
CA TYR A 32 -19.31 -7.87 -2.71
C TYR A 32 -18.65 -6.50 -2.86
N VAL A 33 -17.34 -6.46 -2.73
CA VAL A 33 -16.52 -5.27 -3.03
C VAL A 33 -15.62 -5.64 -4.20
N GLU A 34 -15.76 -4.92 -5.31
CA GLU A 34 -14.98 -5.19 -6.53
C GLU A 34 -13.59 -4.63 -6.41
N ASP A 35 -13.51 -3.32 -6.17
CA ASP A 35 -12.27 -2.55 -6.04
C ASP A 35 -12.56 -1.23 -5.33
N PHE A 36 -11.52 -0.49 -4.99
CA PHE A 36 -11.60 0.91 -4.57
C PHE A 36 -11.23 1.80 -5.75
N GLU A 37 -11.88 2.94 -5.87
CA GLU A 37 -11.54 4.00 -6.80
C GLU A 37 -10.93 5.16 -6.00
N LEU A 38 -9.65 5.47 -6.25
CA LEU A 38 -9.02 6.66 -5.69
C LEU A 38 -9.37 7.86 -6.58
N THR A 39 -9.78 8.95 -5.97
CA THR A 39 -9.98 10.24 -6.64
C THR A 39 -9.01 11.27 -6.08
N THR A 40 -8.31 12.00 -6.93
CA THR A 40 -7.32 13.01 -6.54
C THR A 40 -7.60 14.37 -7.18
N ASN A 41 -7.16 15.43 -6.52
CA ASN A 41 -6.96 16.73 -7.15
C ASN A 41 -5.54 16.74 -7.75
N TYR A 42 -5.41 16.35 -9.02
CA TYR A 42 -4.11 16.11 -9.66
C TYR A 42 -3.06 17.22 -9.45
N PRO A 43 -3.38 18.53 -9.55
CA PRO A 43 -2.40 19.58 -9.33
C PRO A 43 -1.79 19.60 -7.91
N GLU A 44 -2.49 19.09 -6.91
CA GLU A 44 -2.10 19.14 -5.49
C GLU A 44 -1.70 17.77 -4.95
N GLU A 45 -2.30 16.70 -5.49
CA GLU A 45 -2.17 15.34 -4.98
C GLU A 45 -1.53 14.36 -5.99
N GLY A 46 -1.34 14.80 -7.25
CA GLY A 46 -0.81 13.95 -8.33
C GLY A 46 -1.79 12.85 -8.77
N THR A 47 -1.26 11.82 -9.39
CA THR A 47 -2.00 10.69 -9.98
C THR A 47 -3.01 10.05 -9.02
N ASP A 48 -4.11 9.52 -9.56
CA ASP A 48 -5.07 8.65 -8.87
C ASP A 48 -4.69 7.15 -8.95
N SER A 49 -3.53 6.83 -9.50
CA SER A 49 -3.01 5.46 -9.54
C SER A 49 -2.89 4.89 -8.13
N GLU A 50 -3.49 3.72 -7.91
CA GLU A 50 -3.51 3.03 -6.63
C GLU A 50 -3.16 1.55 -6.80
N ASN A 51 -2.93 0.85 -5.70
CA ASN A 51 -2.75 -0.60 -5.60
C ASN A 51 -3.33 -1.09 -4.28
N ILE A 52 -4.64 -0.84 -4.10
CA ILE A 52 -5.40 -1.29 -2.94
C ILE A 52 -5.68 -2.78 -3.12
N ARG A 53 -5.35 -3.60 -2.14
CA ARG A 53 -5.39 -5.07 -2.25
C ARG A 53 -6.38 -5.71 -1.32
N ASP A 54 -6.82 -4.98 -0.29
CA ASP A 54 -7.71 -5.49 0.72
C ASP A 54 -8.76 -4.44 1.12
N VAL A 55 -9.90 -4.92 1.54
CA VAL A 55 -10.89 -4.12 2.26
C VAL A 55 -10.92 -4.52 3.74
N TRP A 56 -10.71 -3.54 4.61
CA TRP A 56 -10.92 -3.67 6.05
C TRP A 56 -12.33 -3.23 6.38
N VAL A 57 -13.16 -4.15 6.85
CA VAL A 57 -14.61 -3.97 7.01
C VAL A 57 -14.94 -3.77 8.47
N PHE A 58 -15.66 -2.70 8.76
CA PHE A 58 -16.26 -2.42 10.07
C PHE A 58 -17.77 -2.32 9.88
N VAL A 59 -18.52 -2.99 10.75
CA VAL A 59 -19.99 -3.00 10.78
C VAL A 59 -20.43 -2.42 12.11
N ASP A 60 -21.22 -1.36 12.08
CA ASP A 60 -21.69 -0.64 13.27
C ASP A 60 -20.56 -0.33 14.27
N GLY A 61 -19.38 0.04 13.73
CA GLY A 61 -18.17 0.38 14.49
C GLY A 61 -17.34 -0.80 14.96
N ASN A 62 -17.75 -2.05 14.71
CA ASN A 62 -17.01 -3.26 15.08
C ASN A 62 -16.27 -3.85 13.89
N VAL A 63 -15.05 -4.34 14.13
CA VAL A 63 -14.26 -5.03 13.10
C VAL A 63 -14.98 -6.31 12.67
N GLN A 64 -15.33 -6.40 11.40
CA GLN A 64 -15.91 -7.59 10.78
C GLN A 64 -14.85 -8.52 10.20
N GLY A 65 -13.82 -7.95 9.56
CA GLY A 65 -12.74 -8.72 8.96
C GLY A 65 -11.94 -7.93 7.93
N VAL A 66 -10.96 -8.62 7.36
CA VAL A 66 -10.11 -8.13 6.25
C VAL A 66 -10.24 -9.10 5.10
N TYR A 67 -10.61 -8.61 3.94
CA TYR A 67 -10.88 -9.45 2.77
C TYR A 67 -10.05 -8.96 1.58
N PRO A 68 -9.41 -9.87 0.82
CA PRO A 68 -8.74 -9.50 -0.42
C PRO A 68 -9.74 -9.02 -1.47
N LEU A 69 -9.33 -8.10 -2.32
CA LEU A 69 -10.12 -7.59 -3.44
C LEU A 69 -9.77 -8.29 -4.76
N PRO A 70 -10.74 -8.52 -5.64
CA PRO A 70 -12.18 -8.40 -5.38
C PRO A 70 -12.66 -9.49 -4.41
N GLY A 71 -13.65 -9.19 -3.57
CA GLY A 71 -14.06 -10.14 -2.55
C GLY A 71 -15.54 -10.07 -2.14
N THR A 72 -16.10 -11.25 -1.81
CA THR A 72 -17.42 -11.38 -1.22
C THR A 72 -17.29 -11.89 0.21
N PHE A 73 -17.98 -11.27 1.13
CA PHE A 73 -17.96 -11.68 2.54
C PHE A 73 -19.35 -11.73 3.15
N PRO A 74 -19.59 -12.65 4.10
CA PRO A 74 -20.88 -12.81 4.76
C PRO A 74 -21.06 -11.78 5.88
N ILE A 75 -22.29 -11.30 6.01
CA ILE A 75 -22.73 -10.44 7.12
C ILE A 75 -23.95 -11.11 7.78
N LEU A 76 -23.83 -11.42 9.07
CA LEU A 76 -24.90 -12.09 9.83
C LEU A 76 -26.00 -11.14 10.33
N HIS A 77 -25.98 -9.89 9.90
CA HIS A 77 -26.98 -8.88 10.20
C HIS A 77 -28.02 -8.76 9.07
N GLU A 78 -29.19 -8.25 9.39
CA GLU A 78 -30.29 -7.98 8.48
C GLU A 78 -30.84 -6.57 8.73
N GLY A 79 -31.39 -5.93 7.70
CA GLY A 79 -31.90 -4.57 7.77
C GLY A 79 -30.84 -3.52 7.50
N ASN A 80 -31.05 -2.31 8.01
CA ASN A 80 -30.16 -1.18 7.77
C ASN A 80 -28.88 -1.28 8.60
N ILE A 81 -27.75 -1.37 7.93
CA ILE A 81 -26.42 -1.54 8.53
C ILE A 81 -25.49 -0.46 8.01
N THR A 82 -24.69 0.11 8.90
CA THR A 82 -23.65 1.07 8.55
C THR A 82 -22.31 0.36 8.38
N PHE A 83 -21.70 0.56 7.22
CA PHE A 83 -20.39 0.05 6.87
C PHE A 83 -19.37 1.18 6.88
N LYS A 84 -18.20 0.89 7.43
CA LYS A 84 -16.99 1.67 7.24
C LYS A 84 -15.95 0.77 6.59
N LEU A 85 -15.46 1.18 5.43
CA LEU A 85 -14.49 0.43 4.64
C LEU A 85 -13.19 1.22 4.58
N SER A 86 -12.09 0.59 4.98
CA SER A 86 -10.76 1.18 4.86
C SER A 86 -9.95 0.44 3.82
N ALA A 87 -9.25 1.19 2.98
CA ALA A 87 -8.38 0.66 1.95
C ALA A 87 -7.13 0.03 2.56
N GLY A 88 -6.88 -1.23 2.22
CA GLY A 88 -5.71 -1.99 2.67
C GLY A 88 -4.69 -2.16 1.56
N ILE A 89 -3.42 -2.01 1.92
CA ILE A 89 -2.28 -2.14 1.01
C ILE A 89 -1.32 -3.24 1.47
N LEU A 90 -0.45 -3.67 0.56
CA LEU A 90 0.74 -4.44 0.92
C LEU A 90 1.87 -3.46 1.20
N VAL A 91 2.22 -3.27 2.47
CA VAL A 91 3.33 -2.40 2.87
C VAL A 91 4.62 -2.95 2.28
N ASN A 92 5.37 -2.11 1.57
CA ASN A 92 6.57 -2.49 0.84
C ASN A 92 6.35 -3.63 -0.19
N GLY A 93 5.10 -3.85 -0.65
CA GLY A 93 4.76 -4.95 -1.56
C GLY A 93 4.86 -6.36 -0.97
N ILE A 94 5.03 -6.47 0.35
CA ILE A 94 5.16 -7.76 1.02
C ILE A 94 3.77 -8.30 1.37
N SER A 95 3.42 -9.45 0.82
CA SER A 95 2.07 -10.04 0.97
C SER A 95 1.69 -10.35 2.43
N ALA A 96 2.67 -10.56 3.31
CA ALA A 96 2.45 -10.79 4.73
C ALA A 96 2.23 -9.49 5.55
N THR A 97 2.52 -8.31 4.99
CA THR A 97 2.43 -7.03 5.69
C THR A 97 1.25 -6.20 5.17
N ARG A 98 0.05 -6.74 5.39
CA ARG A 98 -1.21 -6.07 5.04
C ARG A 98 -1.57 -5.05 6.11
N ALA A 99 -1.88 -3.84 5.69
CA ALA A 99 -2.26 -2.77 6.61
C ALA A 99 -3.25 -1.81 5.95
N VAL A 100 -4.08 -1.17 6.77
CA VAL A 100 -4.84 0.00 6.30
C VAL A 100 -3.84 1.07 5.87
N TYR A 101 -4.05 1.66 4.69
CA TYR A 101 -3.23 2.77 4.25
C TYR A 101 -3.63 4.05 5.01
N PRO A 102 -2.70 4.65 5.76
CA PRO A 102 -3.07 5.69 6.72
C PRO A 102 -3.50 7.02 6.09
N PHE A 103 -3.25 7.19 4.80
CA PHE A 103 -3.49 8.45 4.09
C PHE A 103 -4.79 8.47 3.29
N TYR A 104 -5.46 7.34 3.08
CA TYR A 104 -6.77 7.33 2.45
C TYR A 104 -7.88 7.52 3.48
N ALA A 105 -8.86 8.34 3.14
CA ALA A 105 -10.06 8.49 3.94
C ALA A 105 -10.85 7.18 3.99
N GLN A 106 -11.53 6.96 5.11
CA GLN A 106 -12.43 5.83 5.26
C GLN A 106 -13.71 6.08 4.44
N TYR A 107 -14.19 5.06 3.74
CA TYR A 107 -15.45 5.11 3.01
C TYR A 107 -16.59 4.66 3.92
N ASP A 108 -17.58 5.53 4.11
CA ASP A 108 -18.76 5.28 4.92
C ASP A 108 -20.00 5.08 4.02
N THR A 109 -20.76 4.03 4.28
CA THR A 109 -22.01 3.76 3.56
C THR A 109 -22.98 2.98 4.42
N SER A 110 -24.26 2.94 4.00
CA SER A 110 -25.30 2.14 4.65
C SER A 110 -26.04 1.30 3.61
N LEU A 111 -26.28 0.04 3.95
CA LEU A 111 -27.04 -0.90 3.12
C LEU A 111 -28.21 -1.48 3.90
N SER A 112 -29.30 -1.76 3.21
CA SER A 112 -30.41 -2.56 3.74
C SER A 112 -30.21 -4.02 3.32
N LEU A 113 -29.58 -4.78 4.19
CA LEU A 113 -29.21 -6.17 3.92
C LEU A 113 -30.39 -7.12 3.99
N VAL A 114 -30.48 -8.04 3.06
CA VAL A 114 -31.47 -9.12 2.99
C VAL A 114 -30.73 -10.46 2.98
N ARG A 115 -31.16 -11.37 3.82
CA ARG A 115 -30.61 -12.73 3.91
C ARG A 115 -30.59 -13.43 2.55
N GLY A 116 -29.48 -14.07 2.23
CA GLY A 116 -29.27 -14.80 0.98
C GLY A 116 -29.03 -13.92 -0.26
N ARG A 117 -29.12 -12.59 -0.12
CA ARG A 117 -28.80 -11.65 -1.21
C ARG A 117 -27.38 -11.15 -1.10
N THR A 118 -26.78 -10.85 -2.26
CA THR A 118 -25.49 -10.15 -2.38
C THR A 118 -25.74 -8.70 -2.80
N ASP A 119 -25.24 -7.77 -2.01
CA ASP A 119 -25.22 -6.34 -2.34
C ASP A 119 -23.78 -5.93 -2.72
N THR A 120 -23.62 -5.06 -3.72
CA THR A 120 -22.31 -4.61 -4.21
C THR A 120 -22.00 -3.21 -3.70
N ILE A 121 -20.79 -3.02 -3.18
CA ILE A 121 -20.23 -1.71 -2.84
C ILE A 121 -19.08 -1.42 -3.80
N ARG A 122 -19.03 -0.18 -4.33
CA ARG A 122 -17.91 0.39 -5.08
C ARG A 122 -17.41 1.61 -4.31
N PRO A 123 -16.47 1.40 -3.38
CA PRO A 123 -15.98 2.47 -2.53
C PRO A 123 -15.11 3.45 -3.34
N ARG A 124 -15.36 4.74 -3.16
CA ARG A 124 -14.52 5.83 -3.64
C ARG A 124 -13.83 6.46 -2.47
N VAL A 125 -12.52 6.55 -2.57
CA VAL A 125 -11.69 7.14 -1.52
C VAL A 125 -10.91 8.34 -2.06
N VAL A 126 -10.59 9.24 -1.17
CA VAL A 126 -9.73 10.40 -1.39
C VAL A 126 -8.60 10.36 -0.37
N TYR A 127 -7.59 11.15 -0.54
CA TYR A 127 -6.64 11.40 0.54
C TYR A 127 -7.34 12.14 1.68
N ASN A 128 -6.95 11.87 2.93
CA ASN A 128 -7.55 12.58 4.07
C ASN A 128 -6.92 13.99 4.25
N ASP A 129 -7.67 14.92 4.86
CA ASP A 129 -7.31 16.34 4.93
C ASP A 129 -6.12 16.67 5.84
N LEU A 130 -5.61 15.70 6.62
CA LEU A 130 -4.57 15.92 7.62
C LEU A 130 -3.16 15.53 7.15
N ILE A 131 -3.02 15.22 5.87
CA ILE A 131 -1.75 14.80 5.28
C ILE A 131 -1.00 15.97 4.66
N THR A 132 0.29 15.76 4.45
CA THR A 132 1.17 16.66 3.74
C THR A 132 1.80 15.91 2.56
N PHE A 133 1.60 16.41 1.35
CA PHE A 133 2.39 16.02 0.20
C PHE A 133 3.70 16.82 0.23
N GLY A 134 4.71 16.25 0.86
CA GLY A 134 6.00 16.92 1.01
C GLY A 134 6.78 17.03 -0.28
N TRP A 135 6.49 16.12 -1.22
CA TRP A 135 7.08 16.11 -2.55
C TRP A 135 6.22 15.29 -3.50
N ILE A 136 5.97 15.87 -4.66
CA ILE A 136 5.35 15.22 -5.83
C ILE A 136 6.28 15.44 -7.02
N GLU A 137 6.51 14.39 -7.81
CA GLU A 137 7.26 14.44 -9.05
C GLU A 137 6.59 13.55 -10.09
N ASP A 138 5.99 14.17 -11.09
CA ASP A 138 5.30 13.50 -12.19
C ASP A 138 6.11 13.52 -13.50
N PHE A 139 7.30 14.12 -13.47
CA PHE A 139 8.21 14.27 -14.60
C PHE A 139 7.67 15.06 -15.81
N GLU A 140 6.50 15.69 -15.71
CA GLU A 140 5.87 16.41 -16.81
C GLU A 140 6.44 17.81 -17.04
N SER A 141 7.14 18.38 -16.06
CA SER A 141 7.83 19.66 -16.17
C SER A 141 9.11 19.56 -17.01
N GLN A 142 9.67 20.69 -17.49
CA GLN A 142 10.91 20.71 -18.29
C GLN A 142 12.14 20.16 -17.54
N GLY A 143 12.15 20.23 -16.22
CA GLY A 143 13.17 19.64 -15.34
C GLY A 143 12.49 18.69 -14.36
N PHE A 144 13.26 17.87 -13.68
CA PHE A 144 12.78 17.05 -12.58
C PHE A 144 13.61 17.26 -11.31
N SER A 145 13.02 16.96 -10.16
CA SER A 145 13.56 17.28 -8.85
C SER A 145 14.53 16.24 -8.28
N LEU A 146 15.09 15.40 -9.15
CA LEU A 146 16.12 14.41 -8.85
C LEU A 146 17.43 14.77 -9.54
N ARG A 147 18.56 14.43 -8.93
CA ARG A 147 19.89 14.57 -9.52
C ARG A 147 20.67 13.28 -9.45
N THR A 148 21.50 13.05 -10.45
CA THR A 148 22.48 11.97 -10.44
C THR A 148 23.56 12.28 -9.41
N THR A 149 23.96 11.29 -8.61
CA THR A 149 25.06 11.47 -7.65
C THR A 149 26.41 11.33 -8.33
N ALA A 150 27.45 11.94 -7.76
CA ALA A 150 28.82 11.93 -8.32
C ALA A 150 29.47 10.54 -8.38
N VAL A 151 28.90 9.55 -7.69
CA VAL A 151 29.42 8.16 -7.69
C VAL A 151 28.78 7.28 -8.77
N SER A 152 27.88 7.83 -9.57
CA SER A 152 27.20 7.11 -10.64
C SER A 152 28.07 7.03 -11.90
N ASP A 153 28.05 5.91 -12.57
CA ASP A 153 28.73 5.70 -13.85
C ASP A 153 27.92 6.25 -15.04
N THR A 154 26.63 6.43 -14.86
CA THR A 154 25.69 6.93 -15.88
C THR A 154 24.69 7.92 -15.27
N PRO A 155 24.28 8.94 -16.00
CA PRO A 155 23.23 9.84 -15.50
C PRO A 155 21.85 9.20 -15.56
N VAL A 156 20.99 9.63 -14.65
CA VAL A 156 19.54 9.44 -14.85
C VAL A 156 19.04 10.39 -15.93
N SER A 157 18.02 10.00 -16.65
CA SER A 157 17.49 10.77 -17.76
C SER A 157 15.96 10.76 -17.76
N ARG A 158 15.38 11.71 -18.44
CA ARG A 158 13.96 11.72 -18.78
C ARG A 158 13.76 10.88 -20.03
N THR A 159 12.72 10.04 -20.03
CA THR A 159 12.24 9.33 -21.22
C THR A 159 10.87 9.84 -21.63
N THR A 160 10.60 9.82 -22.93
CA THR A 160 9.29 10.13 -23.54
C THR A 160 8.79 8.98 -24.41
N SER A 161 9.45 7.83 -24.34
CA SER A 161 9.00 6.62 -25.03
C SER A 161 7.71 6.12 -24.41
N VAL A 162 6.65 5.97 -25.18
CA VAL A 162 5.33 5.52 -24.73
C VAL A 162 5.40 4.18 -23.96
N ALA A 163 6.33 3.30 -24.33
CA ALA A 163 6.53 2.04 -23.63
C ALA A 163 7.20 2.19 -22.26
N GLU A 164 7.80 3.34 -21.97
CA GLU A 164 8.60 3.64 -20.79
C GLU A 164 7.95 4.70 -19.88
N VAL A 165 6.74 5.14 -20.20
CA VAL A 165 5.95 6.14 -19.45
C VAL A 165 4.70 5.47 -18.91
N PHE A 166 4.35 5.74 -17.66
CA PHE A 166 3.13 5.23 -17.04
C PHE A 166 1.94 6.14 -17.35
N GLU A 167 2.10 7.44 -17.10
CA GLU A 167 1.08 8.46 -17.26
C GLU A 167 1.68 9.71 -17.88
N GLY A 168 0.86 10.50 -18.59
CA GLY A 168 1.33 11.73 -19.22
C GLY A 168 2.24 11.47 -20.43
N VAL A 169 3.38 12.19 -20.50
CA VAL A 169 4.30 12.16 -21.64
C VAL A 169 5.74 11.81 -21.28
N SER A 170 6.08 11.72 -20.00
CA SER A 170 7.45 11.42 -19.62
C SER A 170 7.60 10.76 -18.24
N ALA A 171 8.70 10.05 -18.03
CA ALA A 171 9.07 9.37 -16.80
C ALA A 171 10.59 9.44 -16.57
N LEU A 172 11.05 9.09 -15.38
CA LEU A 172 12.47 8.89 -15.09
C LEU A 172 12.95 7.57 -15.68
N ALA A 173 14.11 7.59 -16.32
CA ALA A 173 14.84 6.41 -16.75
C ALA A 173 16.19 6.30 -16.05
N MET A 174 16.45 5.14 -15.43
CA MET A 174 17.74 4.73 -14.90
C MET A 174 18.20 3.52 -15.72
N ARG A 175 19.40 3.60 -16.30
CA ARG A 175 19.95 2.53 -17.14
C ARG A 175 21.34 2.16 -16.67
N VAL A 176 21.60 0.87 -16.57
CA VAL A 176 22.91 0.30 -16.20
C VAL A 176 23.29 -0.82 -17.15
N ASP A 177 24.56 -1.00 -17.39
CA ASP A 177 25.11 -2.11 -18.18
C ASP A 177 26.50 -2.51 -17.70
N GLY A 178 27.16 -3.44 -18.40
CA GLY A 178 28.51 -3.88 -18.04
C GLY A 178 29.61 -2.81 -18.16
N ARG A 179 29.36 -1.67 -18.83
CA ARG A 179 30.29 -0.55 -18.98
C ARG A 179 30.01 0.58 -17.97
N ALA A 180 28.76 0.77 -17.64
CA ALA A 180 28.27 1.74 -16.65
C ALA A 180 27.40 1.00 -15.60
N PRO A 181 28.04 0.25 -14.69
CA PRO A 181 27.35 -0.72 -13.85
C PRO A 181 26.58 -0.12 -12.68
N PHE A 182 26.71 1.17 -12.40
CA PHE A 182 26.06 1.77 -11.23
C PHE A 182 25.41 3.12 -11.55
N VAL A 183 24.19 3.29 -11.06
CA VAL A 183 23.48 4.57 -11.07
C VAL A 183 22.83 4.80 -9.72
N ARG A 184 22.96 6.00 -9.19
CA ARG A 184 22.22 6.51 -8.04
C ARG A 184 21.74 7.91 -8.33
N CYS A 185 20.47 8.17 -8.03
CA CYS A 185 19.95 9.54 -7.96
C CYS A 185 19.34 9.82 -6.59
N GLU A 186 19.24 11.08 -6.28
CA GLU A 186 18.67 11.59 -5.03
C GLU A 186 17.83 12.83 -5.28
N THR A 187 16.89 13.13 -4.38
CA THR A 187 16.09 14.35 -4.45
C THR A 187 16.97 15.59 -4.35
N ASN A 188 16.69 16.62 -5.16
CA ASN A 188 17.40 17.90 -5.13
C ASN A 188 17.29 18.60 -3.76
N GLN A 189 16.11 18.51 -3.14
CA GLN A 189 15.86 19.03 -1.80
C GLN A 189 16.04 17.93 -0.74
N ALA A 190 16.37 18.35 0.46
CA ALA A 190 16.32 17.52 1.64
C ALA A 190 15.02 17.80 2.42
N PHE A 191 14.47 16.78 3.06
CA PHE A 191 13.24 16.82 3.84
C PHE A 191 13.54 16.75 5.33
N ASN A 192 12.77 17.48 6.11
CA ASN A 192 12.73 17.38 7.56
C ASN A 192 11.39 16.78 7.93
N PHE A 193 11.38 15.51 8.31
CA PHE A 193 10.15 14.89 8.75
C PHE A 193 9.74 15.36 10.13
N PRO A 194 8.43 15.42 10.44
CA PRO A 194 7.97 15.79 11.76
C PRO A 194 8.61 14.87 12.81
N GLY A 195 9.50 15.40 13.62
CA GLY A 195 10.17 14.66 14.68
C GLY A 195 9.20 14.38 15.82
N GLY A 196 8.99 13.12 16.10
CA GLY A 196 8.23 12.67 17.25
C GLY A 196 6.73 12.48 16.99
N GLY A 197 6.16 11.40 17.49
CA GLY A 197 4.72 11.24 17.58
C GLY A 197 4.04 10.36 16.55
N GLY A 198 4.77 9.44 15.91
CA GLY A 198 4.09 8.32 15.21
C GLY A 198 3.39 8.68 13.90
N ARG A 199 3.71 9.80 13.27
CA ARG A 199 3.22 10.08 11.92
C ARG A 199 3.80 9.06 10.93
N ALA A 200 2.93 8.50 10.11
CA ALA A 200 3.34 7.66 9.00
C ALA A 200 4.08 8.50 7.96
N ILE A 201 5.11 7.93 7.35
CA ILE A 201 5.87 8.55 6.26
C ILE A 201 6.03 7.51 5.17
N PHE A 202 5.46 7.77 3.99
CA PHE A 202 5.49 6.83 2.88
C PHE A 202 5.97 7.52 1.61
N LEU A 203 6.64 6.74 0.78
CA LEU A 203 6.86 7.05 -0.62
C LEU A 203 5.94 6.18 -1.46
N GLU A 204 5.13 6.81 -2.30
CA GLU A 204 4.39 6.16 -3.37
C GLU A 204 5.15 6.32 -4.68
N LEU A 205 5.15 5.29 -5.51
CA LEU A 205 5.71 5.36 -6.86
C LEU A 205 5.04 4.37 -7.80
N ASN A 206 4.99 4.73 -9.08
CA ASN A 206 4.80 3.79 -10.17
C ASN A 206 6.18 3.41 -10.73
N TYR A 207 6.39 2.12 -11.02
CA TYR A 207 7.67 1.67 -11.56
C TYR A 207 7.50 0.50 -12.54
N LYS A 208 8.45 0.41 -13.45
CA LYS A 208 8.61 -0.70 -14.39
C LYS A 208 10.09 -0.98 -14.55
N ASN A 209 10.51 -2.23 -14.37
CA ASN A 209 11.93 -2.59 -14.39
C ASN A 209 12.17 -4.03 -14.86
N ASN A 210 13.32 -4.24 -15.48
CA ASN A 210 13.86 -5.58 -15.77
C ASN A 210 15.03 -5.96 -14.86
N GLN A 211 15.55 -4.99 -14.12
CA GLN A 211 16.69 -5.11 -13.19
C GLN A 211 16.24 -4.73 -11.78
N ILE A 212 16.73 -5.42 -10.75
CA ILE A 212 16.48 -5.01 -9.37
C ILE A 212 17.02 -3.60 -9.12
N PHE A 213 16.33 -2.83 -8.30
CA PHE A 213 16.80 -1.54 -7.84
C PHE A 213 16.38 -1.28 -6.39
N ASP A 214 17.11 -0.42 -5.72
CA ASP A 214 16.86 -0.08 -4.34
C ASP A 214 16.26 1.33 -4.22
N VAL A 215 15.32 1.45 -3.29
CA VAL A 215 14.77 2.72 -2.81
C VAL A 215 15.18 2.91 -1.37
N GLY A 216 15.65 4.09 -1.02
CA GLY A 216 16.12 4.35 0.32
C GLY A 216 16.16 5.81 0.70
N LEU A 217 16.88 6.08 1.78
CA LEU A 217 17.08 7.42 2.30
C LEU A 217 18.57 7.71 2.45
N GLN A 218 18.97 8.91 2.08
CA GLN A 218 20.20 9.52 2.56
C GLN A 218 19.89 10.27 3.84
N PHE A 219 20.55 9.93 4.91
CA PHE A 219 20.51 10.60 6.20
C PHE A 219 21.59 11.68 6.23
N ILE A 220 21.21 12.92 6.50
CA ILE A 220 22.11 14.07 6.54
C ILE A 220 22.19 14.58 7.97
N GLU A 221 23.30 14.33 8.60
CA GLU A 221 23.59 14.74 9.98
C GLU A 221 23.78 16.28 10.07
N PRO A 222 23.53 16.90 11.24
CA PRO A 222 23.74 18.32 11.43
C PRO A 222 25.18 18.80 11.17
N ASN A 223 26.17 17.90 11.29
CA ASN A 223 27.58 18.19 10.98
C ASN A 223 27.90 18.10 9.48
N GLY A 224 26.90 17.83 8.62
CA GLY A 224 27.03 17.70 7.18
C GLY A 224 27.48 16.29 6.70
N GLN A 225 27.73 15.35 7.59
CA GLN A 225 27.96 13.96 7.19
C GLN A 225 26.68 13.34 6.64
N SER A 226 26.82 12.46 5.67
CA SER A 226 25.66 11.76 5.10
C SER A 226 25.91 10.27 4.94
N ILE A 227 24.84 9.50 5.17
CA ILE A 227 24.84 8.04 5.05
C ILE A 227 23.69 7.66 4.13
N ASN A 228 23.99 6.92 3.06
CA ASN A 228 22.99 6.34 2.18
C ASN A 228 22.57 4.98 2.72
N GLN A 229 21.28 4.81 2.95
CA GLN A 229 20.70 3.56 3.43
C GLN A 229 19.64 3.08 2.46
N PRO A 230 19.90 2.03 1.66
CA PRO A 230 18.84 1.29 0.98
C PRO A 230 17.85 0.75 2.01
N ILE A 231 16.58 0.95 1.76
CA ILE A 231 15.50 0.53 2.67
C ILE A 231 14.72 -0.63 2.07
N TYR A 232 14.47 -0.57 0.78
CA TYR A 232 13.67 -1.58 0.10
C TYR A 232 14.21 -1.87 -1.31
N THR A 233 14.33 -3.16 -1.62
CA THR A 233 14.74 -3.63 -2.94
C THR A 233 13.52 -4.07 -3.74
N LEU A 234 13.34 -3.51 -4.91
CA LEU A 234 12.26 -3.82 -5.83
C LEU A 234 12.73 -4.85 -6.88
N ALA A 235 11.99 -5.97 -6.91
CA ALA A 235 12.23 -7.03 -7.88
C ALA A 235 11.76 -6.62 -9.29
N PRO A 236 12.26 -7.27 -10.36
CA PRO A 236 11.79 -7.05 -11.72
C PRO A 236 10.27 -7.18 -11.85
N SER A 237 9.69 -6.25 -12.58
CA SER A 237 8.23 -6.15 -12.76
C SER A 237 7.69 -6.99 -13.92
N ASN A 238 8.57 -7.70 -14.64
CA ASN A 238 8.24 -8.51 -15.82
C ASN A 238 7.60 -7.69 -16.97
N GLY A 239 8.03 -6.43 -17.11
CA GLY A 239 7.54 -5.55 -18.16
C GLY A 239 6.22 -4.83 -17.84
N GLU A 240 5.65 -5.07 -16.68
CA GLU A 240 4.41 -4.45 -16.23
C GLU A 240 4.69 -3.25 -15.33
N TRP A 241 3.88 -2.19 -15.45
CA TRP A 241 3.89 -1.11 -14.50
C TRP A 241 3.26 -1.55 -13.18
N ARG A 242 3.86 -1.14 -12.07
CA ARG A 242 3.40 -1.47 -10.71
C ARG A 242 3.38 -0.23 -9.85
N LYS A 243 2.34 -0.11 -9.01
CA LYS A 243 2.28 0.88 -7.92
C LYS A 243 2.81 0.27 -6.65
N GLN A 244 3.64 1.03 -5.92
CA GLN A 244 4.27 0.61 -4.67
C GLN A 244 4.12 1.67 -3.59
N TYR A 245 3.95 1.21 -2.33
CA TYR A 245 3.91 2.02 -1.12
C TYR A 245 5.08 1.62 -0.23
N ILE A 246 6.07 2.49 -0.07
CA ILE A 246 7.27 2.23 0.72
C ILE A 246 7.19 2.97 2.03
N ASN A 247 7.22 2.25 3.13
CA ASN A 247 7.10 2.80 4.48
C ASN A 247 8.48 3.23 5.02
N PHE A 248 8.71 4.53 5.10
CA PHE A 248 9.92 5.10 5.70
C PHE A 248 9.80 5.34 7.21
N THR A 249 8.61 5.24 7.78
CA THR A 249 8.34 5.54 9.19
C THR A 249 9.33 4.89 10.17
N PRO A 250 9.63 3.58 10.09
CA PRO A 250 10.53 2.93 11.05
C PRO A 250 11.97 3.45 11.02
N TYR A 251 12.38 4.08 9.90
CA TYR A 251 13.76 4.52 9.68
C TYR A 251 14.01 5.95 10.14
N VAL A 252 12.94 6.74 10.28
CA VAL A 252 13.03 8.17 10.60
C VAL A 252 12.57 8.51 12.01
N GLN A 253 11.83 7.61 12.66
CA GLN A 253 11.35 7.81 14.03
C GLN A 253 12.49 7.91 15.02
N GLY A 254 12.35 8.84 15.99
CA GLY A 254 13.32 9.03 17.08
C GLY A 254 14.63 9.72 16.67
N ARG A 255 14.74 10.22 15.44
CA ARG A 255 15.94 10.88 14.92
C ARG A 255 15.69 12.38 14.78
N ALA A 256 16.01 13.15 15.83
CA ALA A 256 15.91 14.60 15.80
C ALA A 256 17.08 15.24 15.05
N GLY A 257 16.80 16.31 14.29
CA GLY A 257 17.82 17.13 13.64
C GLY A 257 18.44 16.52 12.38
N ILE A 258 17.95 15.37 11.92
CA ILE A 258 18.39 14.74 10.66
C ILE A 258 17.53 15.25 9.52
N SER A 259 18.16 15.59 8.39
CA SER A 259 17.47 15.82 7.11
C SER A 259 17.61 14.61 6.21
N TYR A 260 16.68 14.42 5.29
CA TYR A 260 16.61 13.23 4.47
C TYR A 260 16.49 13.57 2.99
N ARG A 261 17.15 12.78 2.13
CA ARG A 261 16.84 12.75 0.70
C ARG A 261 16.34 11.37 0.35
N VAL A 262 15.37 11.29 -0.54
CA VAL A 262 14.99 10.01 -1.15
C VAL A 262 16.05 9.64 -2.18
N ILE A 263 16.51 8.40 -2.15
CA ILE A 263 17.50 7.86 -3.09
C ILE A 263 16.93 6.67 -3.85
N PHE A 264 17.33 6.56 -5.10
CA PHE A 264 17.11 5.40 -5.96
C PHE A 264 18.46 4.93 -6.48
N GLU A 265 18.73 3.64 -6.40
CA GLU A 265 19.98 3.10 -6.94
C GLU A 265 19.78 1.77 -7.65
N ALA A 266 20.50 1.56 -8.73
CA ALA A 266 20.55 0.31 -9.44
C ALA A 266 22.00 -0.08 -9.76
N ARG A 267 22.22 -1.38 -9.84
CA ARG A 267 23.53 -1.94 -10.12
C ARG A 267 23.42 -3.13 -11.08
N HIS A 268 24.14 -3.04 -12.19
CA HIS A 268 24.35 -4.18 -13.08
C HIS A 268 25.33 -5.15 -12.37
N ARG A 269 24.90 -6.39 -12.21
CA ARG A 269 25.66 -7.42 -11.47
C ARG A 269 26.38 -8.35 -12.43
N LEU A 270 27.44 -8.99 -11.92
CA LEU A 270 28.10 -10.04 -12.66
C LEU A 270 27.12 -11.20 -12.90
N GLY A 271 26.91 -11.54 -14.17
CA GLY A 271 25.95 -12.56 -14.60
C GLY A 271 24.63 -12.01 -15.13
N ASP A 272 24.35 -10.72 -14.99
CA ASP A 272 23.20 -10.09 -15.64
C ASP A 272 23.38 -10.12 -17.16
N THR A 273 22.30 -10.43 -17.86
CA THR A 273 22.27 -10.52 -19.32
C THR A 273 21.56 -9.29 -19.91
N GLY A 274 22.30 -8.48 -20.66
CA GLY A 274 21.76 -7.28 -21.27
C GLY A 274 21.69 -6.07 -20.33
N PRO A 275 21.21 -4.91 -20.80
CA PRO A 275 21.08 -3.70 -20.01
C PRO A 275 19.99 -3.82 -18.96
N GLY A 276 20.26 -3.27 -17.79
CA GLY A 276 19.25 -3.04 -16.76
C GLY A 276 18.53 -1.73 -17.01
N GLU A 277 17.22 -1.77 -17.03
CA GLU A 277 16.34 -0.63 -17.28
C GLU A 277 15.32 -0.52 -16.16
N ILE A 278 15.24 0.66 -15.59
CA ILE A 278 14.30 1.02 -14.54
C ILE A 278 13.62 2.32 -14.96
N PHE A 279 12.29 2.30 -14.99
CA PHE A 279 11.45 3.46 -15.24
C PHE A 279 10.65 3.75 -13.98
N ILE A 280 10.60 5.02 -13.59
CA ILE A 280 9.89 5.48 -12.38
C ILE A 280 9.02 6.66 -12.77
N ASP A 281 7.79 6.66 -12.27
CA ASP A 281 6.80 7.68 -12.53
C ASP A 281 5.98 7.98 -11.27
N ASN A 282 5.33 9.13 -11.24
CA ASN A 282 4.36 9.51 -10.22
C ASN A 282 4.83 9.30 -8.77
N LEU A 283 5.93 9.94 -8.42
CA LEU A 283 6.47 9.92 -7.06
C LEU A 283 5.66 10.83 -6.13
N LYS A 284 5.28 10.33 -4.95
CA LYS A 284 4.67 11.12 -3.87
C LYS A 284 5.30 10.75 -2.53
N LEU A 285 5.88 11.72 -1.85
CA LEU A 285 6.37 11.58 -0.48
C LEU A 285 5.36 12.23 0.47
N ILE A 286 4.74 11.42 1.34
CA ILE A 286 3.54 11.78 2.11
C ILE A 286 3.78 11.52 3.60
N TRP A 287 3.31 12.43 4.46
CA TRP A 287 3.28 12.25 5.93
C TRP A 287 2.14 12.98 6.62
#